data_7abe85b3c8d3c43a1d9ff7ae2e6c1f1e
#
_entry.id   7abe85b3c8d3c43a1d9ff7ae2e6c1f1e
#
_cell.length_a   1.000
_cell.length_b   1.000
_cell.length_c   1.000
_cell.angle_alpha   90.00
_cell.angle_beta   90.00
_cell.angle_gamma   90.00
#
_symmetry.space_group_name_H-M   'P 1'
#
loop_
_entity.id
_entity.type
_entity.pdbx_description
1 polymer ?
#
loop_
_entity_poly.entity_id
_entity_poly.type
_entity_poly.pdbx_seq_one_letter_code
_entity_poly.pdbx_strand_id
1 'polypeptide(L)'
;ELKPTDISMLPSVPTPVEQITDTQSQANQIRLGSNKDLSLNYRPRHEINWANPLNYGDRYKRDIYGRPVYNQPIIVLHETVYSATSAINHFQTPHINEKQQASYHTLIKLDGTIVYIVPPDKRAFGAANSVFVGERGLETVKTHPNFPPSVNNFAYHVSLETPPDGRNSRRRHSGYTDAEYQSLAWLISQSKVPDSRITTHRTVDRSGNRIDPRSFERSKFLNLLHSYRRQSSKFSNS
;
A
#
# COMPACT_ATOMS: atom_id res chain seq x y z
N GLU A 1 12.06 25.67 5.98
CA GLU A 1 12.48 25.17 4.65
C GLU A 1 11.74 23.87 4.34
N LEU A 2 11.02 23.82 3.20
CA LEU A 2 10.26 22.63 2.80
C LEU A 2 11.24 21.56 2.27
N LYS A 3 11.21 20.36 2.89
CA LYS A 3 12.05 19.23 2.48
C LYS A 3 11.42 18.45 1.32
N PRO A 4 12.20 17.86 0.41
CA PRO A 4 11.70 16.91 -0.59
C PRO A 4 10.92 15.75 0.04
N THR A 5 10.11 15.04 -0.77
CA THR A 5 9.35 13.88 -0.28
C THR A 5 10.28 12.88 0.40
N ASP A 6 10.05 12.63 1.69
CA ASP A 6 10.88 11.73 2.49
C ASP A 6 10.39 10.28 2.38
N ILE A 7 11.01 9.55 1.46
CA ILE A 7 10.68 8.14 1.24
C ILE A 7 11.11 7.22 2.39
N SER A 8 11.98 7.66 3.30
CA SER A 8 12.35 6.87 4.49
C SER A 8 11.18 6.67 5.47
N MET A 9 10.11 7.44 5.31
CA MET A 9 8.86 7.26 6.03
C MET A 9 8.02 6.08 5.53
N LEU A 10 8.28 5.56 4.33
CA LEU A 10 7.50 4.50 3.69
C LEU A 10 7.91 3.10 4.21
N PRO A 11 7.01 2.08 4.09
CA PRO A 11 7.38 0.71 4.39
C PRO A 11 8.55 0.24 3.54
N SER A 12 9.53 -0.44 4.13
CA SER A 12 10.68 -1.04 3.43
C SER A 12 10.37 -2.46 2.97
N VAL A 13 11.14 -2.94 2.00
CA VAL A 13 11.13 -4.36 1.60
C VAL A 13 12.03 -5.11 2.60
N PRO A 14 11.56 -6.23 3.19
CA PRO A 14 12.38 -7.02 4.11
C PRO A 14 13.66 -7.55 3.44
N THR A 15 14.73 -7.62 4.19
CA THR A 15 15.96 -8.27 3.73
C THR A 15 15.78 -9.79 3.64
N PRO A 16 16.56 -10.51 2.83
CA PRO A 16 16.51 -11.99 2.75
C PRO A 16 16.71 -12.69 4.11
N VAL A 17 17.46 -12.10 5.03
CA VAL A 17 17.70 -12.62 6.38
C VAL A 17 16.42 -12.53 7.23
N GLU A 18 15.68 -11.44 7.13
CA GLU A 18 14.40 -11.27 7.82
C GLU A 18 13.33 -12.24 7.32
N GLN A 19 13.36 -12.59 6.02
CA GLN A 19 12.44 -13.57 5.42
C GLN A 19 12.64 -14.99 5.99
N ILE A 20 13.87 -15.41 6.29
CA ILE A 20 14.17 -16.76 6.81
C ILE A 20 13.76 -16.90 8.28
N THR A 21 13.97 -15.87 9.09
CA THR A 21 13.59 -15.90 10.53
C THR A 21 12.08 -15.93 10.72
N ASP A 22 11.31 -15.29 9.85
CA ASP A 22 9.84 -15.29 9.91
C ASP A 22 9.23 -16.68 9.62
N THR A 23 9.83 -17.47 8.72
CA THR A 23 9.34 -18.82 8.40
C THR A 23 9.51 -19.79 9.58
N GLN A 24 10.58 -19.67 10.36
CA GLN A 24 10.82 -20.51 11.55
C GLN A 24 9.95 -20.10 12.74
N SER A 25 9.65 -18.81 12.91
CA SER A 25 8.78 -18.29 13.97
C SER A 25 7.36 -18.81 13.85
N GLN A 26 6.82 -18.95 12.64
CA GLN A 26 5.44 -19.41 12.41
C GLN A 26 5.24 -20.88 12.80
N ALA A 27 6.23 -21.75 12.59
CA ALA A 27 6.15 -23.16 12.96
C ALA A 27 6.06 -23.39 14.49
N ASN A 28 6.61 -22.48 15.30
CA ASN A 28 6.61 -22.55 16.76
C ASN A 28 5.38 -21.89 17.41
N GLN A 29 4.68 -20.97 16.74
CA GLN A 29 3.55 -20.22 17.29
C GLN A 29 2.23 -21.01 17.33
N ILE A 30 2.11 -22.11 16.60
CA ILE A 30 0.90 -22.97 16.59
C ILE A 30 0.69 -23.69 17.95
N ARG A 31 1.63 -23.59 18.88
CA ARG A 31 1.61 -24.38 20.14
C ARG A 31 1.21 -23.66 21.43
N LEU A 32 1.10 -22.34 21.46
CA LEU A 32 0.89 -21.63 22.75
C LEU A 32 0.13 -20.29 22.59
N GLY A 33 -1.00 -20.13 23.25
CA GLY A 33 -1.53 -18.83 23.64
C GLY A 33 -2.98 -18.53 23.33
N SER A 34 -3.63 -17.81 24.22
CA SER A 34 -4.99 -17.31 24.10
C SER A 34 -5.14 -16.30 22.94
N ASN A 35 -6.32 -16.22 22.34
CA ASN A 35 -6.63 -15.38 21.14
C ASN A 35 -6.21 -13.88 21.24
N LYS A 36 -5.95 -13.36 22.43
CA LYS A 36 -5.58 -11.94 22.63
C LYS A 36 -4.07 -11.69 22.46
N ASP A 37 -3.22 -12.68 22.78
CA ASP A 37 -1.76 -12.56 22.63
C ASP A 37 -1.27 -12.93 21.23
N LEU A 38 -2.04 -13.74 20.49
CA LEU A 38 -1.70 -14.16 19.12
C LEU A 38 -1.68 -12.99 18.13
N SER A 39 -2.50 -11.95 18.33
CA SER A 39 -2.57 -10.81 17.43
C SER A 39 -1.31 -9.92 17.46
N LEU A 40 -0.63 -9.89 18.60
CA LEU A 40 0.54 -9.02 18.82
C LEU A 40 1.86 -9.64 18.33
N ASN A 41 1.90 -10.96 18.15
CA ASN A 41 3.05 -11.70 17.62
C ASN A 41 2.90 -12.06 16.13
N TYR A 42 1.85 -11.55 15.49
CA TYR A 42 1.62 -11.82 14.09
C TYR A 42 2.78 -11.27 13.22
N ARG A 43 3.29 -12.13 12.33
CA ARG A 43 4.26 -11.78 11.30
C ARG A 43 3.73 -12.30 9.96
N PRO A 44 3.52 -11.42 8.98
CA PRO A 44 3.06 -11.85 7.67
C PRO A 44 4.15 -12.61 6.92
N ARG A 45 3.76 -13.52 6.04
CA ARG A 45 4.67 -14.06 5.02
C ARG A 45 4.94 -12.99 3.97
N HIS A 46 6.13 -13.04 3.38
CA HIS A 46 6.58 -12.09 2.37
C HIS A 46 6.95 -12.80 1.07
N GLU A 47 6.55 -12.22 -0.05
CA GLU A 47 6.95 -12.63 -1.39
C GLU A 47 7.42 -11.40 -2.18
N ILE A 48 8.32 -11.61 -3.13
CA ILE A 48 8.76 -10.56 -4.06
C ILE A 48 8.37 -10.98 -5.47
N ASN A 49 7.55 -10.16 -6.11
CA ASN A 49 7.07 -10.35 -7.49
C ASN A 49 7.14 -9.00 -8.23
N TRP A 50 8.36 -8.57 -8.58
CA TRP A 50 8.57 -7.25 -9.19
C TRP A 50 7.76 -7.08 -10.47
N ALA A 51 7.12 -5.92 -10.60
CA ALA A 51 6.42 -5.50 -11.81
C ALA A 51 7.40 -5.30 -12.96
N ASN A 52 6.88 -5.37 -14.18
CA ASN A 52 7.65 -4.97 -15.35
C ASN A 52 8.05 -3.48 -15.25
N PRO A 53 9.30 -3.10 -15.59
CA PRO A 53 9.78 -1.72 -15.50
C PRO A 53 8.93 -0.69 -16.26
N LEU A 54 8.18 -1.09 -17.28
CA LEU A 54 7.24 -0.19 -17.98
C LEU A 54 6.02 0.21 -17.14
N ASN A 55 5.70 -0.55 -16.07
CA ASN A 55 4.52 -0.35 -15.25
C ASN A 55 4.76 0.51 -14.00
N TYR A 56 5.94 1.08 -13.85
CA TYR A 56 6.27 2.05 -12.80
C TYR A 56 7.34 3.01 -13.30
N GLY A 57 7.68 4.05 -12.55
CA GLY A 57 8.68 5.04 -12.93
C GLY A 57 9.47 5.57 -11.75
N ASP A 58 10.26 6.60 -11.99
CA ASP A 58 10.99 7.30 -10.95
C ASP A 58 10.11 8.31 -10.22
N ARG A 59 10.44 8.62 -8.97
CA ARG A 59 9.87 9.76 -8.24
C ARG A 59 10.60 11.03 -8.65
N TYR A 60 9.86 12.05 -9.04
CA TYR A 60 10.41 13.32 -9.49
C TYR A 60 10.57 14.30 -8.33
N LYS A 61 11.73 14.97 -8.28
CA LYS A 61 12.01 16.10 -7.36
C LYS A 61 11.38 17.41 -7.82
N ARG A 62 10.97 17.48 -9.09
CA ARG A 62 10.29 18.62 -9.71
C ARG A 62 9.13 18.14 -10.56
N ASP A 63 8.09 18.96 -10.67
CA ASP A 63 6.99 18.73 -11.62
C ASP A 63 7.40 19.10 -13.06
N ILE A 64 6.50 18.92 -14.03
CA ILE A 64 6.78 19.23 -15.45
C ILE A 64 7.03 20.74 -15.71
N TYR A 65 6.69 21.60 -14.76
CA TYR A 65 6.92 23.05 -14.83
C TYR A 65 8.21 23.48 -14.12
N GLY A 66 9.01 22.52 -13.66
CA GLY A 66 10.25 22.76 -12.92
C GLY A 66 10.06 23.13 -11.44
N ARG A 67 8.82 23.14 -10.93
CA ARG A 67 8.54 23.48 -9.51
C ARG A 67 8.96 22.35 -8.60
N PRO A 68 9.65 22.63 -7.49
CA PRO A 68 10.03 21.60 -6.54
C PRO A 68 8.82 20.87 -5.92
N VAL A 69 8.95 19.56 -5.72
CA VAL A 69 7.95 18.71 -5.07
C VAL A 69 8.33 18.50 -3.61
N TYR A 70 7.45 18.94 -2.70
CA TYR A 70 7.65 18.88 -1.25
C TYR A 70 6.52 18.12 -0.53
N ASN A 71 5.76 17.32 -1.25
CA ASN A 71 4.67 16.56 -0.66
C ASN A 71 5.23 15.50 0.29
N GLN A 72 4.68 15.45 1.51
CA GLN A 72 4.95 14.35 2.42
C GLN A 72 4.31 13.07 1.91
N PRO A 73 4.87 11.90 2.21
CA PRO A 73 4.29 10.62 1.78
C PRO A 73 2.86 10.42 2.26
N ILE A 74 2.05 9.77 1.43
CA ILE A 74 0.74 9.22 1.78
C ILE A 74 0.71 7.72 1.51
N ILE A 75 -0.20 7.01 2.17
CA ILE A 75 -0.53 5.62 1.83
C ILE A 75 -1.92 5.61 1.20
N VAL A 76 -2.03 5.01 0.02
CA VAL A 76 -3.30 4.87 -0.70
C VAL A 76 -3.69 3.40 -0.72
N LEU A 77 -4.86 3.09 -0.15
CA LEU A 77 -5.40 1.74 -0.07
C LEU A 77 -6.27 1.45 -1.31
N HIS A 78 -6.09 0.26 -1.86
CA HIS A 78 -6.77 -0.28 -3.04
C HIS A 78 -7.34 -1.66 -2.78
N GLU A 79 -8.03 -2.19 -3.78
CA GLU A 79 -8.35 -3.61 -3.92
C GLU A 79 -8.03 -4.11 -5.33
N THR A 80 -7.82 -5.43 -5.50
CA THR A 80 -7.40 -6.00 -6.79
C THR A 80 -8.52 -6.10 -7.82
N VAL A 81 -9.78 -5.96 -7.44
CA VAL A 81 -10.99 -6.21 -8.25
C VAL A 81 -11.16 -7.69 -8.63
N TYR A 82 -10.08 -8.38 -8.96
CA TYR A 82 -9.99 -9.82 -9.21
C TYR A 82 -9.04 -10.48 -8.20
N SER A 83 -8.45 -11.64 -8.54
CA SER A 83 -7.49 -12.31 -7.66
C SER A 83 -6.13 -11.60 -7.61
N ALA A 84 -5.36 -11.87 -6.54
CA ALA A 84 -3.97 -11.43 -6.43
C ALA A 84 -3.14 -11.88 -7.64
N THR A 85 -3.28 -13.14 -8.07
CA THR A 85 -2.57 -13.68 -9.25
C THR A 85 -2.88 -12.89 -10.51
N SER A 86 -4.15 -12.52 -10.74
CA SER A 86 -4.54 -11.72 -11.91
C SER A 86 -3.88 -10.34 -11.89
N ALA A 87 -3.85 -9.68 -10.73
CA ALA A 87 -3.22 -8.37 -10.57
C ALA A 87 -1.69 -8.45 -10.77
N ILE A 88 -1.01 -9.44 -10.17
CA ILE A 88 0.43 -9.64 -10.31
C ILE A 88 0.79 -9.89 -11.79
N ASN A 89 0.06 -10.78 -12.46
CA ASN A 89 0.28 -11.05 -13.89
C ASN A 89 0.13 -9.79 -14.75
N HIS A 90 -0.88 -8.97 -14.47
CA HIS A 90 -1.05 -7.69 -15.16
C HIS A 90 0.15 -6.76 -14.93
N PHE A 91 0.64 -6.63 -13.70
CA PHE A 91 1.78 -5.77 -13.39
C PHE A 91 3.11 -6.28 -13.94
N GLN A 92 3.25 -7.59 -14.14
CA GLN A 92 4.43 -8.21 -14.75
C GLN A 92 4.41 -8.18 -16.29
N THR A 93 3.22 -8.05 -16.89
CA THR A 93 3.08 -7.92 -18.34
C THR A 93 3.59 -6.57 -18.82
N PRO A 94 4.47 -6.50 -19.83
CA PRO A 94 4.94 -5.22 -20.37
C PRO A 94 3.82 -4.49 -21.10
N HIS A 95 3.45 -3.28 -20.65
CA HIS A 95 2.46 -2.42 -21.29
C HIS A 95 3.16 -1.25 -22.00
N ILE A 96 3.28 -1.35 -23.33
CA ILE A 96 3.83 -0.28 -24.17
C ILE A 96 2.88 0.94 -24.19
N ASN A 97 1.58 0.67 -24.21
CA ASN A 97 0.58 1.74 -24.12
C ASN A 97 0.52 2.26 -22.67
N GLU A 98 0.98 3.49 -22.46
CA GLU A 98 1.03 4.16 -21.16
C GLU A 98 -0.33 4.19 -20.43
N LYS A 99 -1.45 4.21 -21.15
CA LYS A 99 -2.80 4.18 -20.57
C LYS A 99 -3.16 2.84 -19.90
N GLN A 100 -2.41 1.78 -20.20
CA GLN A 100 -2.60 0.44 -19.63
C GLN A 100 -1.61 0.15 -18.50
N GLN A 101 -0.60 1.01 -18.33
CA GLN A 101 0.39 0.86 -17.27
C GLN A 101 -0.26 1.08 -15.91
N ALA A 102 -0.10 0.10 -15.04
CA ALA A 102 -0.59 0.15 -13.66
C ALA A 102 0.30 -0.69 -12.76
N SER A 103 0.42 -0.29 -11.50
CA SER A 103 1.09 -1.07 -10.46
C SER A 103 0.78 -0.54 -9.07
N TYR A 104 1.03 -1.38 -8.06
CA TYR A 104 1.06 -1.02 -6.65
C TYR A 104 2.43 -1.33 -6.07
N HIS A 105 2.77 -0.76 -4.91
CA HIS A 105 4.01 -1.09 -4.21
C HIS A 105 3.91 -2.47 -3.55
N THR A 106 2.76 -2.73 -2.91
CA THR A 106 2.48 -4.02 -2.28
C THR A 106 1.05 -4.48 -2.56
N LEU A 107 0.87 -5.80 -2.53
CA LEU A 107 -0.42 -6.47 -2.57
C LEU A 107 -0.48 -7.46 -1.41
N ILE A 108 -1.60 -7.51 -0.70
CA ILE A 108 -1.83 -8.44 0.40
C ILE A 108 -2.86 -9.48 -0.07
N LYS A 109 -2.46 -10.77 -0.05
CA LYS A 109 -3.31 -11.89 -0.43
C LYS A 109 -4.35 -12.20 0.64
N LEU A 110 -5.39 -12.95 0.30
CA LEU A 110 -6.44 -13.39 1.25
C LEU A 110 -5.89 -14.10 2.50
N ASP A 111 -4.76 -14.79 2.39
CA ASP A 111 -4.08 -15.47 3.49
C ASP A 111 -3.15 -14.54 4.30
N GLY A 112 -3.10 -13.25 3.98
CA GLY A 112 -2.26 -12.25 4.63
C GLY A 112 -0.84 -12.19 4.09
N THR A 113 -0.44 -12.97 3.08
CA THR A 113 0.89 -12.86 2.48
C THR A 113 1.07 -11.50 1.82
N ILE A 114 2.13 -10.78 2.17
CA ILE A 114 2.51 -9.50 1.57
C ILE A 114 3.40 -9.75 0.35
N VAL A 115 2.96 -9.28 -0.82
CA VAL A 115 3.72 -9.37 -2.07
C VAL A 115 4.27 -7.98 -2.41
N TYR A 116 5.59 -7.86 -2.52
CA TYR A 116 6.28 -6.62 -2.95
C TYR A 116 6.38 -6.60 -4.48
N ILE A 117 5.90 -5.51 -5.08
CA ILE A 117 5.69 -5.41 -6.54
C ILE A 117 6.47 -4.24 -7.15
N VAL A 118 6.52 -3.08 -6.46
CA VAL A 118 7.33 -1.93 -6.86
C VAL A 118 8.16 -1.46 -5.67
N PRO A 119 9.48 -1.24 -5.84
CA PRO A 119 10.31 -0.70 -4.77
C PRO A 119 9.77 0.64 -4.24
N PRO A 120 9.87 0.93 -2.91
CA PRO A 120 9.29 2.14 -2.32
C PRO A 120 9.92 3.46 -2.81
N ASP A 121 11.17 3.43 -3.28
CA ASP A 121 11.87 4.56 -3.90
C ASP A 121 11.35 4.86 -5.32
N LYS A 122 10.62 3.94 -5.94
CA LYS A 122 9.98 4.10 -7.25
C LYS A 122 8.55 4.64 -7.11
N ARG A 123 8.00 5.07 -8.22
CA ARG A 123 6.66 5.61 -8.37
C ARG A 123 5.77 4.56 -9.02
N ALA A 124 4.94 3.87 -8.24
CA ALA A 124 3.90 3.00 -8.77
C ALA A 124 2.78 3.81 -9.44
N PHE A 125 2.16 3.24 -10.45
CA PHE A 125 1.07 3.87 -11.22
C PHE A 125 -0.30 3.41 -10.70
N GLY A 126 -0.59 3.75 -9.43
CA GLY A 126 -1.76 3.26 -8.71
C GLY A 126 -3.00 4.15 -8.77
N ALA A 127 -2.84 5.47 -9.00
CA ALA A 127 -3.95 6.42 -8.99
C ALA A 127 -3.72 7.52 -10.04
N ALA A 128 -4.35 7.40 -11.22
CA ALA A 128 -4.08 8.23 -12.40
C ALA A 128 -4.47 9.70 -12.20
N ASN A 129 -5.78 10.02 -12.23
CA ASN A 129 -6.29 11.37 -11.97
C ASN A 129 -6.65 11.48 -10.49
N SER A 130 -5.78 12.05 -9.67
CA SER A 130 -5.97 12.00 -8.23
C SER A 130 -5.39 13.19 -7.49
N VAL A 131 -6.04 13.54 -6.38
CA VAL A 131 -5.66 14.64 -5.49
C VAL A 131 -5.89 14.20 -4.05
N PHE A 132 -4.91 14.40 -3.19
CA PHE A 132 -5.05 14.24 -1.75
C PHE A 132 -5.41 15.60 -1.12
N VAL A 133 -6.35 15.57 -0.18
CA VAL A 133 -6.72 16.77 0.60
C VAL A 133 -6.00 16.68 1.95
N GLY A 134 -4.87 17.34 2.05
CA GLY A 134 -4.07 17.40 3.27
C GLY A 134 -4.37 18.66 4.10
N GLU A 135 -3.72 18.78 5.25
CA GLU A 135 -3.87 19.93 6.16
C GLU A 135 -3.50 21.25 5.50
N ARG A 136 -2.59 21.24 4.53
CA ARG A 136 -2.11 22.42 3.79
C ARG A 136 -2.83 22.64 2.46
N GLY A 137 -3.96 21.95 2.22
CA GLY A 137 -4.75 22.06 1.02
C GLY A 137 -4.60 20.87 0.06
N LEU A 138 -4.79 21.14 -1.22
CA LEU A 138 -4.79 20.11 -2.28
C LEU A 138 -3.37 19.71 -2.65
N GLU A 139 -3.08 18.41 -2.60
CA GLU A 139 -1.78 17.84 -2.92
C GLU A 139 -1.88 16.92 -4.15
N THR A 140 -1.18 17.28 -5.22
CA THR A 140 -1.08 16.50 -6.45
C THR A 140 0.15 16.95 -7.23
N VAL A 141 0.70 16.09 -8.10
CA VAL A 141 1.90 16.43 -8.88
C VAL A 141 1.67 16.09 -10.36
N LYS A 142 1.91 17.06 -11.23
CA LYS A 142 1.90 16.84 -12.68
C LYS A 142 3.29 16.38 -13.12
N THR A 143 3.41 15.09 -13.47
CA THR A 143 4.70 14.46 -13.85
C THR A 143 4.81 14.12 -15.34
N HIS A 144 3.70 14.28 -16.10
CA HIS A 144 3.66 13.97 -17.53
C HIS A 144 2.75 14.98 -18.27
N PRO A 145 3.12 15.46 -19.46
CA PRO A 145 2.35 16.49 -20.17
C PRO A 145 0.95 16.02 -20.58
N ASN A 146 0.82 14.76 -20.99
CA ASN A 146 -0.42 14.21 -21.56
C ASN A 146 -1.34 13.56 -20.52
N PHE A 147 -0.89 13.35 -19.27
CA PHE A 147 -1.71 12.76 -18.21
C PHE A 147 -2.10 13.81 -17.17
N PRO A 148 -3.26 13.66 -16.50
CA PRO A 148 -3.64 14.54 -15.41
C PRO A 148 -2.64 14.44 -14.24
N PRO A 149 -2.59 15.45 -13.36
CA PRO A 149 -1.80 15.37 -12.14
C PRO A 149 -2.31 14.23 -11.24
N SER A 150 -1.41 13.67 -10.45
CA SER A 150 -1.73 12.54 -9.57
C SER A 150 -0.95 12.56 -8.26
N VAL A 151 -1.38 11.72 -7.32
CA VAL A 151 -0.68 11.49 -6.06
C VAL A 151 0.48 10.50 -6.19
N ASN A 152 0.64 9.81 -7.32
CA ASN A 152 1.61 8.73 -7.51
C ASN A 152 3.03 9.12 -7.12
N ASN A 153 3.40 10.39 -7.30
CA ASN A 153 4.77 10.85 -7.04
C ASN A 153 5.17 10.82 -5.55
N PHE A 154 4.20 10.86 -4.63
CA PHE A 154 4.43 10.84 -3.19
C PHE A 154 3.60 9.76 -2.47
N ALA A 155 2.84 8.95 -3.18
CA ALA A 155 2.04 7.88 -2.63
C ALA A 155 2.82 6.56 -2.52
N TYR A 156 2.49 5.77 -1.49
CA TYR A 156 2.75 4.34 -1.40
C TYR A 156 1.41 3.62 -1.56
N HIS A 157 1.28 2.79 -2.57
CA HIS A 157 0.05 2.10 -2.93
C HIS A 157 0.05 0.68 -2.35
N VAL A 158 -0.98 0.35 -1.56
CA VAL A 158 -1.19 -0.98 -0.99
C VAL A 158 -2.54 -1.50 -1.44
N SER A 159 -2.58 -2.68 -2.04
CA SER A 159 -3.82 -3.34 -2.46
C SER A 159 -4.14 -4.54 -1.58
N LEU A 160 -5.42 -4.71 -1.25
CA LEU A 160 -5.96 -5.93 -0.64
C LEU A 160 -6.54 -6.82 -1.75
N GLU A 161 -6.42 -8.13 -1.61
CA GLU A 161 -7.03 -9.06 -2.56
C GLU A 161 -8.55 -9.05 -2.39
N THR A 162 -9.26 -8.84 -3.48
CA THR A 162 -10.73 -8.87 -3.48
C THR A 162 -11.24 -10.29 -3.22
N PRO A 163 -12.13 -10.51 -2.25
CA PRO A 163 -12.70 -11.83 -1.97
C PRO A 163 -13.51 -12.34 -3.18
N PRO A 164 -13.71 -13.66 -3.31
CA PRO A 164 -14.40 -14.25 -4.47
C PRO A 164 -15.75 -13.64 -4.80
N ASP A 165 -16.56 -13.31 -3.77
CA ASP A 165 -17.88 -12.68 -3.95
C ASP A 165 -17.83 -11.20 -4.37
N GLY A 166 -16.64 -10.58 -4.28
CA GLY A 166 -16.37 -9.20 -4.70
C GLY A 166 -15.82 -9.05 -6.12
N ARG A 167 -15.53 -10.15 -6.84
CA ARG A 167 -14.94 -10.12 -8.19
C ARG A 167 -15.98 -9.79 -9.27
N ASN A 168 -16.66 -8.68 -9.06
CA ASN A 168 -17.75 -8.16 -9.89
C ASN A 168 -17.88 -6.64 -9.73
N SER A 169 -18.85 -6.01 -10.40
CA SER A 169 -19.09 -4.56 -10.37
C SER A 169 -19.99 -4.07 -9.21
N ARG A 170 -20.37 -4.94 -8.27
CA ARG A 170 -21.19 -4.53 -7.13
C ARG A 170 -20.43 -3.57 -6.23
N ARG A 171 -21.15 -2.67 -5.56
CA ARG A 171 -20.57 -1.66 -4.66
C ARG A 171 -20.06 -2.22 -3.33
N ARG A 172 -20.39 -3.48 -2.98
CA ARG A 172 -20.03 -4.13 -1.72
C ARG A 172 -19.74 -5.62 -1.96
N HIS A 173 -18.96 -6.19 -1.05
CA HIS A 173 -18.68 -7.61 -0.92
C HIS A 173 -18.57 -8.00 0.57
N SER A 174 -18.25 -9.24 0.90
CA SER A 174 -18.17 -9.77 2.27
C SER A 174 -17.13 -9.08 3.17
N GLY A 175 -16.20 -8.33 2.59
CA GLY A 175 -15.09 -7.69 3.31
C GLY A 175 -13.76 -8.44 3.10
N TYR A 176 -12.73 -7.96 3.77
CA TYR A 176 -11.37 -8.55 3.74
C TYR A 176 -11.17 -9.47 4.93
N THR A 177 -10.29 -10.45 4.79
CA THR A 177 -9.98 -11.42 5.84
C THR A 177 -9.28 -10.76 7.03
N ASP A 178 -9.33 -11.41 8.20
CA ASP A 178 -8.56 -10.97 9.37
C ASP A 178 -7.07 -10.98 9.09
N ALA A 179 -6.58 -11.96 8.30
CA ALA A 179 -5.18 -12.04 7.88
C ALA A 179 -4.76 -10.83 7.02
N GLU A 180 -5.61 -10.37 6.10
CA GLU A 180 -5.34 -9.16 5.31
C GLU A 180 -5.28 -7.91 6.20
N TYR A 181 -6.22 -7.75 7.15
CA TYR A 181 -6.19 -6.62 8.08
C TYR A 181 -4.97 -6.65 9.01
N GLN A 182 -4.56 -7.82 9.51
CA GLN A 182 -3.36 -7.99 10.31
C GLN A 182 -2.10 -7.59 9.52
N SER A 183 -1.96 -8.12 8.30
CA SER A 183 -0.83 -7.81 7.42
C SER A 183 -0.78 -6.34 7.01
N LEU A 184 -1.93 -5.74 6.68
CA LEU A 184 -2.02 -4.32 6.35
C LEU A 184 -1.58 -3.44 7.53
N ALA A 185 -2.10 -3.72 8.72
CA ALA A 185 -1.75 -2.99 9.92
C ALA A 185 -0.26 -3.18 10.29
N TRP A 186 0.25 -4.39 10.19
CA TRP A 186 1.66 -4.69 10.40
C TRP A 186 2.54 -3.92 9.40
N LEU A 187 2.27 -4.01 8.10
CA LEU A 187 3.03 -3.32 7.05
C LEU A 187 3.07 -1.81 7.30
N ILE A 188 1.92 -1.19 7.54
CA ILE A 188 1.83 0.25 7.72
C ILE A 188 2.45 0.69 9.06
N SER A 189 2.46 -0.16 10.09
CA SER A 189 3.13 0.12 11.35
C SER A 189 4.66 0.26 11.21
N GLN A 190 5.26 -0.35 10.18
CA GLN A 190 6.68 -0.18 9.84
C GLN A 190 6.97 1.18 9.20
N SER A 191 5.95 1.96 8.86
CA SER A 191 6.07 3.29 8.28
C SER A 191 5.93 4.39 9.35
N LYS A 192 6.46 5.59 9.04
CA LYS A 192 6.26 6.80 9.85
C LYS A 192 5.12 7.68 9.29
N VAL A 193 4.33 7.18 8.34
CA VAL A 193 3.20 7.93 7.76
C VAL A 193 2.08 8.03 8.81
N PRO A 194 1.64 9.23 9.19
CA PRO A 194 0.59 9.40 10.20
C PRO A 194 -0.79 8.98 9.66
N ASP A 195 -1.73 8.68 10.55
CA ASP A 195 -3.08 8.22 10.21
C ASP A 195 -3.84 9.16 9.29
N SER A 196 -3.62 10.48 9.46
CA SER A 196 -4.22 11.53 8.62
C SER A 196 -3.76 11.47 7.16
N ARG A 197 -2.66 10.77 6.89
CA ARG A 197 -2.10 10.60 5.54
C ARG A 197 -2.29 9.17 5.00
N ILE A 198 -3.14 8.38 5.63
CA ILE A 198 -3.60 7.07 5.12
C ILE A 198 -4.99 7.26 4.53
N THR A 199 -5.12 7.07 3.24
CA THR A 199 -6.33 7.35 2.45
C THR A 199 -6.71 6.17 1.56
N THR A 200 -7.74 6.31 0.75
CA THR A 200 -8.22 5.28 -0.18
C THR A 200 -8.20 5.79 -1.62
N HIS A 201 -8.16 4.89 -2.60
CA HIS A 201 -8.25 5.26 -4.01
C HIS A 201 -9.52 6.07 -4.29
N ARG A 202 -10.67 5.61 -3.80
CA ARG A 202 -11.95 6.33 -3.92
C ARG A 202 -11.87 7.78 -3.42
N THR A 203 -11.13 8.02 -2.31
CA THR A 203 -11.03 9.36 -1.72
C THR A 203 -10.18 10.31 -2.56
N VAL A 204 -9.08 9.81 -3.14
CA VAL A 204 -8.17 10.64 -3.95
C VAL A 204 -8.59 10.76 -5.40
N ASP A 205 -9.42 9.85 -5.91
CA ASP A 205 -9.86 9.84 -7.32
C ASP A 205 -10.63 11.09 -7.70
N ARG A 206 -10.32 11.64 -8.87
CA ARG A 206 -11.01 12.78 -9.49
C ARG A 206 -11.71 12.41 -10.80
N SER A 207 -11.62 11.15 -11.23
CA SER A 207 -12.37 10.64 -12.38
C SER A 207 -13.84 10.32 -12.04
N GLY A 208 -14.15 10.11 -10.76
CA GLY A 208 -15.45 9.67 -10.28
C GLY A 208 -15.74 8.18 -10.50
N ASN A 209 -14.75 7.42 -10.98
CA ASN A 209 -14.94 6.02 -11.39
C ASN A 209 -14.39 5.00 -10.39
N ARG A 210 -13.72 5.45 -9.31
CA ARG A 210 -13.10 4.56 -8.34
C ARG A 210 -13.94 4.44 -7.07
N ILE A 211 -14.17 3.20 -6.66
CA ILE A 211 -14.96 2.87 -5.46
C ILE A 211 -14.15 2.03 -4.46
N ASP A 212 -12.91 1.72 -4.80
CA ASP A 212 -12.02 0.85 -4.01
C ASP A 212 -11.26 1.60 -2.89
N PRO A 213 -10.97 0.89 -1.78
CA PRO A 213 -11.39 -0.47 -1.46
C PRO A 213 -12.85 -0.49 -0.97
N ARG A 214 -13.66 -1.40 -1.57
CA ARG A 214 -15.06 -1.60 -1.16
C ARG A 214 -15.13 -2.33 0.19
N SER A 215 -16.19 -2.13 0.95
CA SER A 215 -16.42 -2.82 2.24
C SER A 215 -15.25 -2.75 3.24
N PHE A 216 -14.35 -1.77 3.13
CA PHE A 216 -13.21 -1.61 4.02
C PHE A 216 -13.63 -1.06 5.39
N GLU A 217 -13.26 -1.77 6.46
CA GLU A 217 -13.55 -1.41 7.84
C GLU A 217 -12.41 -0.57 8.45
N ARG A 218 -12.46 0.76 8.25
CA ARG A 218 -11.40 1.67 8.70
C ARG A 218 -11.14 1.56 10.21
N SER A 219 -12.17 1.44 11.04
CA SER A 219 -12.02 1.35 12.50
C SER A 219 -11.27 0.09 12.93
N LYS A 220 -11.59 -1.07 12.31
CA LYS A 220 -10.88 -2.34 12.54
C LYS A 220 -9.39 -2.21 12.18
N PHE A 221 -9.10 -1.66 11.02
CA PHE A 221 -7.73 -1.41 10.57
C PHE A 221 -6.96 -0.50 11.53
N LEU A 222 -7.52 0.67 11.92
CA LEU A 222 -6.84 1.62 12.80
C LEU A 222 -6.59 1.04 14.19
N ASN A 223 -7.52 0.26 14.75
CA ASN A 223 -7.33 -0.41 16.03
C ASN A 223 -6.12 -1.36 16.00
N LEU A 224 -5.97 -2.14 14.94
CA LEU A 224 -4.82 -3.02 14.73
C LEU A 224 -3.53 -2.21 14.53
N LEU A 225 -3.55 -1.21 13.67
CA LEU A 225 -2.40 -0.34 13.40
C LEU A 225 -1.86 0.31 14.69
N HIS A 226 -2.74 0.87 15.51
CA HIS A 226 -2.36 1.47 16.79
C HIS A 226 -1.79 0.44 17.77
N SER A 227 -2.28 -0.79 17.74
CA SER A 227 -1.75 -1.87 18.58
C SER A 227 -0.31 -2.20 18.19
N TYR A 228 0.00 -2.35 16.89
CA TYR A 228 1.36 -2.58 16.41
C TYR A 228 2.30 -1.42 16.71
N ARG A 229 1.87 -0.17 16.50
CA ARG A 229 2.68 1.02 16.77
C ARG A 229 3.05 1.17 18.25
N ARG A 230 2.12 0.85 19.17
CA ARG A 230 2.41 0.84 20.61
C ARG A 230 3.44 -0.22 21.02
N GLN A 231 3.45 -1.37 20.35
CA GLN A 231 4.49 -2.39 20.61
C GLN A 231 5.86 -1.91 20.16
N SER A 232 5.99 -1.41 18.93
CA SER A 232 7.28 -0.94 18.40
C SER A 232 7.90 0.13 19.30
N SER A 233 7.10 1.04 19.89
CA SER A 233 7.61 2.07 20.80
C SER A 233 8.12 1.53 22.13
N LYS A 234 7.61 0.40 22.63
CA LYS A 234 8.09 -0.21 23.88
C LYS A 234 9.46 -0.88 23.70
N PHE A 235 9.73 -1.48 22.54
CA PHE A 235 11.01 -2.11 22.25
C PHE A 235 12.13 -1.12 21.89
N SER A 236 11.79 0.12 21.49
CA SER A 236 12.79 1.15 21.21
C SER A 236 13.28 1.90 22.46
N ASN A 237 12.61 1.72 23.60
CA ASN A 237 12.92 2.39 24.88
C ASN A 237 13.49 1.45 25.95
N SER A 238 13.79 0.21 25.59
CA SER A 238 14.46 -0.81 26.40
C SER A 238 15.83 -1.13 25.82
#